data_c47fedd434d9c7ee90319b2d76c171b2
#
_entry.id   c47fedd434d9c7ee90319b2d76c171b2
#
_cell.length_a   1.000
_cell.length_b   1.000
_cell.length_c   1.000
_cell.angle_alpha   90.00
_cell.angle_beta   90.00
_cell.angle_gamma   90.00
#
_symmetry.space_group_name_H-M   'P 1'
#
loop_
_entity.id
_entity.type
_entity.pdbx_description
1 polymer ?
#
loop_
_entity_poly.entity_id
_entity_poly.type
_entity_poly.pdbx_seq_one_letter_code
_entity_poly.pdbx_strand_id
1 'polypeptide(L)'
;NEIFEKAFKIHLKGKIKEAQKIYLKLVKKTEKNHNLFFLLATTYLQSEDYDKAINFFNKSIDIKSNFADAYNNRGIALYKLKMYQESIEDFNRAIKLKENYFDAHLNKGISLRNLRKYYEAIQSYQNCIKLKSHDAKIYNNLANVFVELGNYDKALKSFNKAIQLNKNYAEAYFGRGKLFSLNKHPKLAIKDFENTIKIKDDFDFLYGHLIHTKMRICDWSNYESLIKKIVNGVKINKKMIDPFCLLSLIDDPKKHRITSELSFNKQTELPSSIKNFSQLNKIKIGYFSGDLCDHAILHLTLDIFKHHDKSKFDVYAFYSGLKEDKWT
;
A
#
# COMPACT_ATOMS: atom_id res chain seq x y z
N ASN A 1 -9.96 -24.27 33.88
CA ASN A 1 -9.65 -23.32 32.79
C ASN A 1 -8.69 -22.19 33.15
N GLU A 2 -8.00 -22.34 34.27
CA GLU A 2 -7.06 -21.35 34.79
C GLU A 2 -5.91 -21.03 33.79
N ILE A 3 -5.41 -22.05 33.07
CA ILE A 3 -4.35 -21.89 32.05
C ILE A 3 -4.84 -21.07 30.87
N PHE A 4 -6.11 -21.23 30.46
CA PHE A 4 -6.69 -20.43 29.38
C PHE A 4 -6.80 -18.95 29.79
N GLU A 5 -7.32 -18.67 30.98
CA GLU A 5 -7.42 -17.31 31.52
C GLU A 5 -6.04 -16.64 31.64
N LYS A 6 -5.03 -17.39 32.09
CA LYS A 6 -3.64 -16.93 32.14
C LYS A 6 -3.14 -16.59 30.74
N ALA A 7 -3.35 -17.46 29.75
CA ALA A 7 -2.93 -17.21 28.36
C ALA A 7 -3.62 -15.96 27.78
N PHE A 8 -4.92 -15.79 28.05
CA PHE A 8 -5.70 -14.64 27.59
C PHE A 8 -5.18 -13.32 28.22
N LYS A 9 -4.88 -13.31 29.53
CA LYS A 9 -4.26 -12.15 30.20
C LYS A 9 -2.88 -11.81 29.62
N ILE A 10 -2.07 -12.80 29.27
CA ILE A 10 -0.78 -12.63 28.63
C ILE A 10 -0.96 -12.02 27.22
N HIS A 11 -1.95 -12.51 26.48
CA HIS A 11 -2.30 -11.99 25.15
C HIS A 11 -2.71 -10.52 25.22
N LEU A 12 -3.59 -10.16 26.15
CA LEU A 12 -4.02 -8.76 26.37
C LEU A 12 -2.87 -7.81 26.73
N LYS A 13 -1.81 -8.32 27.38
CA LYS A 13 -0.58 -7.57 27.67
C LYS A 13 0.36 -7.43 26.46
N GLY A 14 -0.05 -7.87 25.26
CA GLY A 14 0.75 -7.78 24.03
C GLY A 14 1.89 -8.81 23.94
N LYS A 15 1.99 -9.76 24.88
CA LYS A 15 3.01 -10.83 24.85
C LYS A 15 2.59 -11.97 23.91
N ILE A 16 2.47 -11.65 22.61
CA ILE A 16 1.86 -12.51 21.59
C ILE A 16 2.51 -13.89 21.51
N LYS A 17 3.87 -13.96 21.41
CA LYS A 17 4.59 -15.23 21.29
C LYS A 17 4.43 -16.13 22.52
N GLU A 18 4.32 -15.54 23.71
CA GLU A 18 4.12 -16.28 24.98
C GLU A 18 2.70 -16.87 25.03
N ALA A 19 1.69 -16.06 24.75
CA ALA A 19 0.30 -16.50 24.66
C ALA A 19 0.11 -17.60 23.60
N GLN A 20 0.71 -17.45 22.42
CA GLN A 20 0.66 -18.41 21.32
C GLN A 20 1.19 -19.79 21.75
N LYS A 21 2.32 -19.85 22.46
CA LYS A 21 2.88 -21.12 22.98
C LYS A 21 1.89 -21.82 23.91
N ILE A 22 1.18 -21.07 24.75
CA ILE A 22 0.21 -21.65 25.68
C ILE A 22 -1.03 -22.13 24.92
N TYR A 23 -1.56 -21.33 24.00
CA TYR A 23 -2.70 -21.74 23.16
C TYR A 23 -2.38 -22.98 22.34
N LEU A 24 -1.17 -23.10 21.75
CA LEU A 24 -0.74 -24.31 21.04
C LEU A 24 -0.75 -25.57 21.91
N LYS A 25 -0.40 -25.45 23.19
CA LYS A 25 -0.48 -26.58 24.13
C LYS A 25 -1.93 -26.95 24.46
N LEU A 26 -2.79 -25.93 24.57
CA LEU A 26 -4.20 -26.14 24.91
C LEU A 26 -4.98 -26.78 23.75
N VAL A 27 -4.76 -26.37 22.48
CA VAL A 27 -5.45 -26.93 21.32
C VAL A 27 -5.14 -28.42 21.11
N LYS A 28 -3.95 -28.89 21.54
CA LYS A 28 -3.62 -30.32 21.53
C LYS A 28 -4.45 -31.16 22.52
N LYS A 29 -5.01 -30.50 23.53
CA LYS A 29 -5.82 -31.16 24.59
C LYS A 29 -7.33 -30.98 24.40
N THR A 30 -7.75 -30.01 23.57
CA THR A 30 -9.16 -29.60 23.46
C THR A 30 -9.53 -29.34 22.01
N GLU A 31 -9.93 -30.40 21.29
CA GLU A 31 -10.17 -30.36 19.82
C GLU A 31 -11.46 -29.63 19.41
N LYS A 32 -12.40 -29.37 20.33
CA LYS A 32 -13.73 -28.79 20.01
C LYS A 32 -13.98 -27.42 20.62
N ASN A 33 -12.97 -26.59 20.78
CA ASN A 33 -13.13 -25.24 21.33
C ASN A 33 -12.86 -24.16 20.26
N HIS A 34 -13.92 -23.67 19.60
CA HIS A 34 -13.82 -22.63 18.57
C HIS A 34 -13.12 -21.35 19.06
N ASN A 35 -13.37 -20.92 20.31
CA ASN A 35 -12.74 -19.73 20.87
C ASN A 35 -11.23 -19.88 21.02
N LEU A 36 -10.76 -21.07 21.38
CA LEU A 36 -9.33 -21.34 21.52
C LEU A 36 -8.62 -21.29 20.18
N PHE A 37 -9.22 -21.89 19.13
CA PHE A 37 -8.70 -21.78 17.76
C PHE A 37 -8.74 -20.36 17.25
N PHE A 38 -9.79 -19.60 17.52
CA PHE A 38 -9.92 -18.20 17.18
C PHE A 38 -8.81 -17.34 17.82
N LEU A 39 -8.57 -17.50 19.13
CA LEU A 39 -7.51 -16.75 19.83
C LEU A 39 -6.11 -17.12 19.34
N LEU A 40 -5.86 -18.41 19.08
CA LEU A 40 -4.62 -18.85 18.48
C LEU A 40 -4.42 -18.24 17.09
N ALA A 41 -5.45 -18.29 16.23
CA ALA A 41 -5.43 -17.66 14.91
C ALA A 41 -5.15 -16.15 15.00
N THR A 42 -5.77 -15.47 15.97
CA THR A 42 -5.53 -14.04 16.21
C THR A 42 -4.07 -13.76 16.60
N THR A 43 -3.40 -14.63 17.38
CA THR A 43 -1.97 -14.46 17.65
C THR A 43 -1.11 -14.62 16.40
N TYR A 44 -1.47 -15.55 15.51
CA TYR A 44 -0.79 -15.70 14.21
C TYR A 44 -1.02 -14.50 13.29
N LEU A 45 -2.24 -13.96 13.25
CA LEU A 45 -2.56 -12.73 12.52
C LEU A 45 -1.72 -11.55 13.01
N GLN A 46 -1.58 -11.39 14.34
CA GLN A 46 -0.78 -10.33 14.96
C GLN A 46 0.73 -10.51 14.75
N SER A 47 1.20 -11.75 14.59
CA SER A 47 2.60 -12.06 14.26
C SER A 47 2.86 -12.16 12.75
N GLU A 48 1.90 -11.75 11.93
CA GLU A 48 1.96 -11.68 10.47
C GLU A 48 2.15 -13.05 9.77
N ASP A 49 1.91 -14.16 10.47
CA ASP A 49 1.87 -15.51 9.89
C ASP A 49 0.45 -15.80 9.38
N TYR A 50 0.11 -15.21 8.25
CA TYR A 50 -1.26 -15.17 7.72
C TYR A 50 -1.76 -16.56 7.31
N ASP A 51 -0.91 -17.42 6.78
CA ASP A 51 -1.28 -18.77 6.37
C ASP A 51 -1.73 -19.62 7.57
N LYS A 52 -0.97 -19.58 8.68
CA LYS A 52 -1.38 -20.26 9.90
C LYS A 52 -2.59 -19.61 10.54
N ALA A 53 -2.72 -18.28 10.47
CA ALA A 53 -3.91 -17.59 10.95
C ALA A 53 -5.17 -18.12 10.24
N ILE A 54 -5.15 -18.18 8.89
CA ILE A 54 -6.25 -18.69 8.08
C ILE A 54 -6.58 -20.14 8.45
N ASN A 55 -5.58 -21.01 8.58
CA ASN A 55 -5.79 -22.42 8.95
C ASN A 55 -6.53 -22.54 10.29
N PHE A 56 -6.10 -21.78 11.32
CA PHE A 56 -6.76 -21.84 12.62
C PHE A 56 -8.11 -21.13 12.66
N PHE A 57 -8.33 -20.08 11.86
CA PHE A 57 -9.67 -19.50 11.68
C PHE A 57 -10.60 -20.50 11.00
N ASN A 58 -10.16 -21.28 10.01
CA ASN A 58 -10.95 -22.35 9.39
C ASN A 58 -11.42 -23.34 10.45
N LYS A 59 -10.50 -23.87 11.30
CA LYS A 59 -10.85 -24.77 12.38
C LYS A 59 -11.87 -24.16 13.36
N SER A 60 -11.75 -22.87 13.66
CA SER A 60 -12.74 -22.18 14.50
C SER A 60 -14.12 -22.12 13.84
N ILE A 61 -14.17 -21.81 12.54
CA ILE A 61 -15.39 -21.69 11.74
C ILE A 61 -16.03 -23.08 11.53
N ASP A 62 -15.25 -24.13 11.31
CA ASP A 62 -15.74 -25.52 11.17
C ASP A 62 -16.47 -25.97 12.42
N ILE A 63 -16.00 -25.58 13.62
CA ILE A 63 -16.66 -25.87 14.89
C ILE A 63 -17.89 -24.98 15.10
N LYS A 64 -17.81 -23.70 14.71
CA LYS A 64 -18.89 -22.72 14.89
C LYS A 64 -19.04 -21.84 13.66
N SER A 65 -19.89 -22.26 12.74
CA SER A 65 -20.12 -21.60 11.44
C SER A 65 -20.84 -20.23 11.53
N ASN A 66 -21.41 -19.87 12.67
CA ASN A 66 -22.07 -18.58 12.90
C ASN A 66 -21.20 -17.61 13.72
N PHE A 67 -19.89 -17.62 13.54
CA PHE A 67 -18.94 -16.81 14.29
C PHE A 67 -18.43 -15.63 13.43
N ALA A 68 -19.14 -14.50 13.47
CA ALA A 68 -18.86 -13.32 12.66
C ALA A 68 -17.40 -12.79 12.81
N ASP A 69 -16.85 -12.80 14.04
CA ASP A 69 -15.51 -12.30 14.30
C ASP A 69 -14.43 -13.17 13.64
N ALA A 70 -14.65 -14.48 13.54
CA ALA A 70 -13.71 -15.38 12.87
C ALA A 70 -13.68 -15.13 11.37
N TYR A 71 -14.82 -14.92 10.73
CA TYR A 71 -14.86 -14.51 9.32
C TYR A 71 -14.18 -13.16 9.09
N ASN A 72 -14.50 -12.14 9.91
CA ASN A 72 -13.86 -10.83 9.78
C ASN A 72 -12.33 -10.95 9.89
N ASN A 73 -11.81 -11.67 10.87
CA ASN A 73 -10.38 -11.78 11.10
C ASN A 73 -9.68 -12.66 10.05
N ARG A 74 -10.35 -13.70 9.52
CA ARG A 74 -9.85 -14.46 8.37
C ARG A 74 -9.82 -13.59 7.11
N GLY A 75 -10.86 -12.79 6.88
CA GLY A 75 -10.89 -11.81 5.81
C GLY A 75 -9.74 -10.79 5.90
N ILE A 76 -9.35 -10.36 7.11
CA ILE A 76 -8.15 -9.51 7.31
C ILE A 76 -6.88 -10.26 6.91
N ALA A 77 -6.71 -11.53 7.30
CA ALA A 77 -5.55 -12.33 6.92
C ALA A 77 -5.47 -12.52 5.39
N LEU A 78 -6.59 -12.85 4.75
CA LEU A 78 -6.71 -12.96 3.29
C LEU A 78 -6.36 -11.64 2.59
N TYR A 79 -6.87 -10.51 3.10
CA TYR A 79 -6.52 -9.18 2.60
C TYR A 79 -5.00 -8.93 2.64
N LYS A 80 -4.34 -9.32 3.72
CA LYS A 80 -2.88 -9.17 3.88
C LYS A 80 -2.09 -10.01 2.88
N LEU A 81 -2.61 -11.16 2.50
CA LEU A 81 -2.09 -12.00 1.41
C LEU A 81 -2.50 -11.51 0.02
N LYS A 82 -3.20 -10.37 -0.09
CA LYS A 82 -3.74 -9.80 -1.34
C LYS A 82 -4.82 -10.67 -2.03
N MET A 83 -5.38 -11.62 -1.33
CA MET A 83 -6.53 -12.41 -1.75
C MET A 83 -7.81 -11.60 -1.51
N TYR A 84 -7.96 -10.52 -2.30
CA TYR A 84 -8.99 -9.50 -2.03
C TYR A 84 -10.41 -10.01 -2.27
N GLN A 85 -10.61 -10.89 -3.26
CA GLN A 85 -11.94 -11.41 -3.56
C GLN A 85 -12.44 -12.30 -2.42
N GLU A 86 -11.62 -13.21 -1.97
CA GLU A 86 -11.91 -14.12 -0.86
C GLU A 86 -12.10 -13.34 0.45
N SER A 87 -11.32 -12.29 0.67
CA SER A 87 -11.50 -11.42 1.84
C SER A 87 -12.88 -10.74 1.85
N ILE A 88 -13.39 -10.31 0.67
CA ILE A 88 -14.71 -9.71 0.54
C ILE A 88 -15.82 -10.73 0.85
N GLU A 89 -15.66 -11.97 0.43
CA GLU A 89 -16.61 -13.05 0.75
C GLU A 89 -16.71 -13.28 2.26
N ASP A 90 -15.58 -13.29 2.95
CA ASP A 90 -15.53 -13.41 4.40
C ASP A 90 -16.16 -12.21 5.11
N PHE A 91 -15.87 -10.98 4.67
CA PHE A 91 -16.53 -9.79 5.21
C PHE A 91 -18.04 -9.80 4.95
N ASN A 92 -18.49 -10.26 3.79
CA ASN A 92 -19.92 -10.44 3.50
C ASN A 92 -20.56 -11.45 4.45
N ARG A 93 -19.87 -12.56 4.74
CA ARG A 93 -20.36 -13.56 5.69
C ARG A 93 -20.43 -12.99 7.10
N ALA A 94 -19.41 -12.24 7.54
CA ALA A 94 -19.40 -11.56 8.83
C ALA A 94 -20.56 -10.56 8.96
N ILE A 95 -20.83 -9.75 7.93
CA ILE A 95 -21.93 -8.78 7.87
C ILE A 95 -23.28 -9.51 7.89
N LYS A 96 -23.43 -10.61 7.15
CA LYS A 96 -24.66 -11.40 7.16
C LYS A 96 -24.98 -11.96 8.56
N LEU A 97 -23.94 -12.32 9.33
CA LEU A 97 -24.09 -12.80 10.71
C LEU A 97 -24.33 -11.67 11.71
N LYS A 98 -23.77 -10.49 11.44
CA LYS A 98 -23.88 -9.31 12.29
C LYS A 98 -24.00 -8.06 11.40
N GLU A 99 -25.22 -7.66 11.07
CA GLU A 99 -25.52 -6.58 10.12
C GLU A 99 -24.80 -5.26 10.46
N ASN A 100 -24.78 -4.88 11.73
CA ASN A 100 -24.13 -3.67 12.22
C ASN A 100 -22.64 -3.87 12.55
N TYR A 101 -21.93 -4.74 11.80
CA TYR A 101 -20.52 -4.99 12.04
C TYR A 101 -19.66 -3.95 11.34
N PHE A 102 -19.36 -2.85 12.05
CA PHE A 102 -18.61 -1.71 11.56
C PHE A 102 -17.28 -2.10 10.91
N ASP A 103 -16.45 -2.91 11.62
CA ASP A 103 -15.12 -3.30 11.13
C ASP A 103 -15.19 -4.13 9.84
N ALA A 104 -16.18 -5.01 9.72
CA ALA A 104 -16.37 -5.80 8.51
C ALA A 104 -16.78 -4.94 7.31
N HIS A 105 -17.66 -3.95 7.49
CA HIS A 105 -17.98 -2.98 6.44
C HIS A 105 -16.77 -2.15 6.04
N LEU A 106 -15.96 -1.68 7.00
CA LEU A 106 -14.76 -0.90 6.74
C LEU A 106 -13.72 -1.71 5.96
N ASN A 107 -13.42 -2.92 6.42
CA ASN A 107 -12.45 -3.81 5.80
C ASN A 107 -12.91 -4.27 4.40
N LYS A 108 -14.19 -4.52 4.21
CA LYS A 108 -14.80 -4.80 2.89
C LYS A 108 -14.55 -3.62 1.94
N GLY A 109 -14.81 -2.39 2.37
CA GLY A 109 -14.55 -1.19 1.56
C GLY A 109 -13.09 -1.05 1.15
N ILE A 110 -12.15 -1.37 2.05
CA ILE A 110 -10.71 -1.36 1.76
C ILE A 110 -10.35 -2.43 0.71
N SER A 111 -10.88 -3.65 0.83
CA SER A 111 -10.65 -4.74 -0.15
C SER A 111 -11.23 -4.41 -1.52
N LEU A 112 -12.45 -3.87 -1.56
CA LEU A 112 -13.12 -3.43 -2.80
C LEU A 112 -12.31 -2.33 -3.52
N ARG A 113 -11.76 -1.36 -2.78
CA ARG A 113 -10.89 -0.34 -3.36
C ARG A 113 -9.66 -0.97 -4.02
N ASN A 114 -9.02 -1.96 -3.38
CA ASN A 114 -7.86 -2.64 -3.96
C ASN A 114 -8.20 -3.44 -5.23
N LEU A 115 -9.42 -3.94 -5.35
CA LEU A 115 -9.96 -4.54 -6.59
C LEU A 115 -10.48 -3.50 -7.59
N ARG A 116 -10.29 -2.20 -7.33
CA ARG A 116 -10.81 -1.09 -8.15
C ARG A 116 -12.35 -1.07 -8.29
N LYS A 117 -13.07 -1.75 -7.42
CA LYS A 117 -14.53 -1.72 -7.33
C LYS A 117 -14.97 -0.49 -6.51
N TYR A 118 -14.70 0.69 -7.05
CA TYR A 118 -14.78 1.96 -6.32
C TYR A 118 -16.19 2.31 -5.84
N TYR A 119 -17.22 2.07 -6.66
CA TYR A 119 -18.60 2.38 -6.27
C TYR A 119 -19.12 1.49 -5.13
N GLU A 120 -18.77 0.21 -5.15
CA GLU A 120 -19.08 -0.73 -4.07
C GLU A 120 -18.32 -0.37 -2.78
N ALA A 121 -17.07 0.10 -2.89
CA ALA A 121 -16.29 0.60 -1.76
C ALA A 121 -16.96 1.82 -1.12
N ILE A 122 -17.42 2.79 -1.93
CA ILE A 122 -18.17 3.96 -1.44
C ILE A 122 -19.41 3.51 -0.66
N GLN A 123 -20.17 2.57 -1.17
CA GLN A 123 -21.36 2.05 -0.50
C GLN A 123 -21.02 1.41 0.86
N SER A 124 -19.93 0.64 0.91
CA SER A 124 -19.44 0.03 2.17
C SER A 124 -19.05 1.11 3.19
N TYR A 125 -18.34 2.17 2.77
CA TYR A 125 -18.01 3.29 3.66
C TYR A 125 -19.23 4.12 4.07
N GLN A 126 -20.23 4.27 3.20
CA GLN A 126 -21.51 4.91 3.57
C GLN A 126 -22.24 4.12 4.67
N ASN A 127 -22.21 2.80 4.63
CA ASN A 127 -22.75 1.98 5.72
C ASN A 127 -21.94 2.19 7.02
N CYS A 128 -20.62 2.30 6.96
CA CYS A 128 -19.81 2.68 8.11
C CYS A 128 -20.22 4.05 8.69
N ILE A 129 -20.49 5.04 7.84
CA ILE A 129 -20.94 6.38 8.28
C ILE A 129 -22.28 6.31 8.99
N LYS A 130 -23.23 5.49 8.52
CA LYS A 130 -24.52 5.28 9.19
C LYS A 130 -24.35 4.66 10.57
N LEU A 131 -23.39 3.75 10.74
CA LEU A 131 -23.12 3.10 12.02
C LEU A 131 -22.30 3.99 12.96
N LYS A 132 -21.33 4.74 12.43
CA LYS A 132 -20.42 5.57 13.22
C LYS A 132 -19.94 6.77 12.39
N SER A 133 -20.65 7.88 12.45
CA SER A 133 -20.39 9.06 11.63
C SER A 133 -19.14 9.87 12.02
N HIS A 134 -18.53 9.60 13.18
CA HIS A 134 -17.43 10.40 13.75
C HIS A 134 -16.05 9.74 13.65
N ASP A 135 -15.87 8.72 12.79
CA ASP A 135 -14.58 8.08 12.60
C ASP A 135 -13.84 8.70 11.40
N ALA A 136 -12.73 9.38 11.67
CA ALA A 136 -11.90 10.03 10.66
C ALA A 136 -11.36 9.06 9.58
N LYS A 137 -11.15 7.78 9.94
CA LYS A 137 -10.63 6.76 9.02
C LYS A 137 -11.57 6.53 7.84
N ILE A 138 -12.88 6.54 8.08
CA ILE A 138 -13.87 6.32 7.01
C ILE A 138 -13.75 7.42 5.96
N TYR A 139 -13.71 8.67 6.41
CA TYR A 139 -13.64 9.82 5.50
C TYR A 139 -12.31 9.88 4.76
N ASN A 140 -11.21 9.50 5.38
CA ASN A 140 -9.93 9.38 4.70
C ASN A 140 -9.95 8.26 3.63
N ASN A 141 -10.52 7.10 3.94
CA ASN A 141 -10.65 6.01 2.96
C ASN A 141 -11.57 6.41 1.80
N LEU A 142 -12.68 7.07 2.10
CA LEU A 142 -13.61 7.60 1.09
C LEU A 142 -12.93 8.64 0.20
N ALA A 143 -12.13 9.54 0.78
CA ALA A 143 -11.35 10.52 0.04
C ALA A 143 -10.39 9.86 -0.94
N ASN A 144 -9.67 8.82 -0.51
CA ASN A 144 -8.77 8.08 -1.39
C ASN A 144 -9.52 7.42 -2.56
N VAL A 145 -10.73 6.89 -2.34
CA VAL A 145 -11.55 6.35 -3.45
C VAL A 145 -11.97 7.45 -4.42
N PHE A 146 -12.34 8.63 -3.91
CA PHE A 146 -12.68 9.76 -4.80
C PHE A 146 -11.46 10.28 -5.58
N VAL A 147 -10.25 10.22 -5.03
CA VAL A 147 -9.01 10.52 -5.78
C VAL A 147 -8.84 9.55 -6.94
N GLU A 148 -9.00 8.24 -6.69
CA GLU A 148 -8.88 7.20 -7.73
C GLU A 148 -9.95 7.34 -8.84
N LEU A 149 -11.13 7.89 -8.51
CA LEU A 149 -12.19 8.21 -9.44
C LEU A 149 -12.02 9.56 -10.15
N GLY A 150 -10.95 10.32 -9.84
CA GLY A 150 -10.75 11.67 -10.37
C GLY A 150 -11.71 12.73 -9.82
N ASN A 151 -12.53 12.39 -8.81
CA ASN A 151 -13.49 13.33 -8.20
C ASN A 151 -12.83 14.12 -7.06
N TYR A 152 -11.98 15.07 -7.44
CA TYR A 152 -11.13 15.80 -6.52
C TYR A 152 -11.89 16.69 -5.53
N ASP A 153 -13.05 17.22 -5.91
CA ASP A 153 -13.89 18.03 -5.02
C ASP A 153 -14.47 17.21 -3.86
N LYS A 154 -14.99 16.00 -4.16
CA LYS A 154 -15.48 15.08 -3.13
C LYS A 154 -14.33 14.54 -2.27
N ALA A 155 -13.18 14.29 -2.87
CA ALA A 155 -11.97 13.90 -2.15
C ALA A 155 -11.55 14.97 -1.14
N LEU A 156 -11.47 16.23 -1.57
CA LEU A 156 -11.11 17.36 -0.71
C LEU A 156 -12.08 17.53 0.45
N LYS A 157 -13.39 17.49 0.19
CA LYS A 157 -14.42 17.54 1.24
C LYS A 157 -14.26 16.42 2.25
N SER A 158 -13.95 15.22 1.79
CA SER A 158 -13.77 14.04 2.65
C SER A 158 -12.49 14.12 3.49
N PHE A 159 -11.35 14.54 2.92
CA PHE A 159 -10.13 14.80 3.70
C PHE A 159 -10.34 15.90 4.75
N ASN A 160 -11.01 17.00 4.39
CA ASN A 160 -11.33 18.07 5.32
C ASN A 160 -12.17 17.54 6.48
N LYS A 161 -13.16 16.68 6.21
CA LYS A 161 -13.99 16.07 7.25
C LYS A 161 -13.17 15.16 8.15
N ALA A 162 -12.25 14.35 7.59
CA ALA A 162 -11.34 13.50 8.36
C ALA A 162 -10.47 14.35 9.32
N ILE A 163 -9.89 15.45 8.84
CA ILE A 163 -9.06 16.37 9.62
C ILE A 163 -9.89 17.09 10.68
N GLN A 164 -11.12 17.50 10.36
CA GLN A 164 -12.04 18.11 11.32
C GLN A 164 -12.34 17.17 12.50
N LEU A 165 -12.55 15.88 12.21
CA LEU A 165 -12.85 14.87 13.22
C LEU A 165 -11.62 14.47 14.05
N ASN A 166 -10.44 14.48 13.44
CA ASN A 166 -9.18 14.22 14.12
C ASN A 166 -8.07 15.13 13.57
N LYS A 167 -7.75 16.19 14.30
CA LYS A 167 -6.71 17.16 13.92
C LYS A 167 -5.29 16.57 13.89
N ASN A 168 -5.08 15.42 14.53
CA ASN A 168 -3.81 14.72 14.55
C ASN A 168 -3.79 13.49 13.61
N TYR A 169 -4.63 13.51 12.56
CA TYR A 169 -4.70 12.40 11.63
C TYR A 169 -3.75 12.62 10.43
N ALA A 170 -2.51 12.19 10.58
CA ALA A 170 -1.41 12.41 9.62
C ALA A 170 -1.73 11.91 8.22
N GLU A 171 -2.41 10.74 8.10
CA GLU A 171 -2.79 10.14 6.81
C GLU A 171 -3.71 11.07 6.00
N ALA A 172 -4.61 11.79 6.65
CA ALA A 172 -5.52 12.71 5.96
C ALA A 172 -4.80 13.97 5.47
N TYR A 173 -3.86 14.52 6.24
CA TYR A 173 -3.01 15.61 5.78
C TYR A 173 -2.14 15.17 4.62
N PHE A 174 -1.50 14.02 4.71
CA PHE A 174 -0.66 13.50 3.63
C PHE A 174 -1.46 13.26 2.34
N GLY A 175 -2.63 12.64 2.45
CA GLY A 175 -3.55 12.42 1.32
C GLY A 175 -4.01 13.72 0.69
N ARG A 176 -4.41 14.72 1.49
CA ARG A 176 -4.84 16.05 1.02
C ARG A 176 -3.68 16.83 0.40
N GLY A 177 -2.49 16.73 0.98
CA GLY A 177 -1.27 17.34 0.43
C GLY A 177 -0.94 16.80 -0.96
N LYS A 178 -1.04 15.49 -1.17
CA LYS A 178 -0.89 14.87 -2.51
C LYS A 178 -1.97 15.41 -3.48
N LEU A 179 -3.21 15.50 -3.04
CA LEU A 179 -4.30 16.05 -3.85
C LEU A 179 -4.05 17.50 -4.24
N PHE A 180 -3.60 18.35 -3.32
CA PHE A 180 -3.22 19.74 -3.61
C PHE A 180 -2.04 19.84 -4.59
N SER A 181 -1.04 18.96 -4.44
CA SER A 181 0.09 18.90 -5.37
C SER A 181 -0.35 18.56 -6.80
N LEU A 182 -1.29 17.60 -6.93
CA LEU A 182 -1.88 17.20 -8.21
C LEU A 182 -2.70 18.34 -8.84
N ASN A 183 -3.50 19.06 -8.03
CA ASN A 183 -4.37 20.15 -8.47
C ASN A 183 -3.65 21.51 -8.58
N LYS A 184 -2.32 21.51 -8.67
CA LYS A 184 -1.50 22.72 -8.85
C LYS A 184 -1.67 23.78 -7.72
N HIS A 185 -1.89 23.33 -6.49
CA HIS A 185 -1.90 24.16 -5.28
C HIS A 185 -0.68 23.88 -4.38
N PRO A 186 0.56 24.14 -4.85
CA PRO A 186 1.78 23.69 -4.18
C PRO A 186 1.96 24.26 -2.77
N LYS A 187 1.58 25.50 -2.53
CA LYS A 187 1.67 26.11 -1.17
C LYS A 187 0.80 25.38 -0.15
N LEU A 188 -0.41 24.96 -0.52
CA LEU A 188 -1.28 24.18 0.34
C LEU A 188 -0.75 22.77 0.55
N ALA A 189 -0.18 22.16 -0.50
CA ALA A 189 0.44 20.85 -0.42
C ALA A 189 1.63 20.86 0.57
N ILE A 190 2.52 21.85 0.46
CA ILE A 190 3.67 22.02 1.37
C ILE A 190 3.18 22.09 2.82
N LYS A 191 2.19 22.94 3.11
CA LYS A 191 1.62 23.10 4.45
C LYS A 191 1.09 21.76 5.01
N ASP A 192 0.42 20.98 4.17
CA ASP A 192 -0.12 19.70 4.59
C ASP A 192 0.99 18.63 4.79
N PHE A 193 2.02 18.60 3.96
CA PHE A 193 3.18 17.74 4.19
C PHE A 193 3.94 18.11 5.46
N GLU A 194 4.11 19.39 5.75
CA GLU A 194 4.72 19.86 6.99
C GLU A 194 3.88 19.51 8.23
N ASN A 195 2.55 19.61 8.15
CA ASN A 195 1.64 19.14 9.20
C ASN A 195 1.77 17.61 9.40
N THR A 196 1.89 16.85 8.31
CA THR A 196 2.12 15.40 8.38
C THR A 196 3.41 15.11 9.15
N ILE A 197 4.52 15.79 8.83
CA ILE A 197 5.81 15.63 9.50
C ILE A 197 5.71 15.94 11.00
N LYS A 198 4.97 16.98 11.39
CA LYS A 198 4.79 17.36 12.79
C LYS A 198 4.04 16.31 13.60
N ILE A 199 3.08 15.62 12.98
CA ILE A 199 2.26 14.58 13.63
C ILE A 199 2.99 13.24 13.62
N LYS A 200 3.50 12.86 12.46
CA LYS A 200 4.20 11.61 12.22
C LYS A 200 5.08 11.74 10.99
N ASP A 201 6.39 11.60 11.13
CA ASP A 201 7.36 11.79 10.04
C ASP A 201 7.73 10.50 9.29
N ASP A 202 7.09 9.38 9.64
CA ASP A 202 7.38 8.04 9.12
C ASP A 202 6.35 7.62 8.05
N PHE A 203 6.26 8.41 6.98
CA PHE A 203 5.47 8.06 5.80
C PHE A 203 6.37 7.81 4.60
N ASP A 204 6.10 6.74 3.87
CA ASP A 204 6.77 6.45 2.61
C ASP A 204 6.65 7.64 1.65
N PHE A 205 7.79 8.08 1.10
CA PHE A 205 7.90 9.15 0.12
C PHE A 205 7.50 10.56 0.58
N LEU A 206 7.18 10.80 1.87
CA LEU A 206 6.74 12.12 2.38
C LEU A 206 7.75 13.23 2.08
N TYR A 207 9.02 13.00 2.40
CA TYR A 207 10.08 14.00 2.17
C TYR A 207 10.33 14.25 0.68
N GLY A 208 10.19 13.22 -0.15
CA GLY A 208 10.25 13.34 -1.60
C GLY A 208 9.12 14.21 -2.15
N HIS A 209 7.88 13.99 -1.69
CA HIS A 209 6.77 14.85 -2.07
C HIS A 209 6.96 16.30 -1.62
N LEU A 210 7.46 16.53 -0.41
CA LEU A 210 7.71 17.86 0.10
C LEU A 210 8.77 18.59 -0.73
N ILE A 211 9.98 18.01 -0.88
CA ILE A 211 11.09 18.66 -1.58
C ILE A 211 10.73 18.92 -3.05
N HIS A 212 10.14 17.94 -3.74
CA HIS A 212 9.72 18.10 -5.13
C HIS A 212 8.67 19.21 -5.31
N THR A 213 7.71 19.32 -4.35
CA THR A 213 6.69 20.37 -4.41
C THR A 213 7.31 21.75 -4.18
N LYS A 214 8.29 21.87 -3.25
CA LYS A 214 9.03 23.12 -3.01
C LYS A 214 9.85 23.52 -4.25
N MET A 215 10.56 22.60 -4.87
CA MET A 215 11.32 22.85 -6.10
C MET A 215 10.45 23.37 -7.24
N ARG A 216 9.22 22.84 -7.41
CA ARG A 216 8.27 23.30 -8.45
C ARG A 216 7.86 24.76 -8.31
N ILE A 217 8.03 25.38 -7.16
CA ILE A 217 7.74 26.82 -6.93
C ILE A 217 9.00 27.61 -6.60
N CYS A 218 10.18 27.05 -6.86
CA CYS A 218 11.47 27.65 -6.56
C CYS A 218 11.64 28.05 -5.07
N ASP A 219 10.98 27.32 -4.16
CA ASP A 219 11.20 27.46 -2.72
C ASP A 219 12.36 26.58 -2.27
N TRP A 220 13.51 27.21 -2.10
CA TRP A 220 14.76 26.56 -1.67
C TRP A 220 14.97 26.63 -0.15
N SER A 221 13.98 27.10 0.60
CA SER A 221 14.07 27.13 2.07
C SER A 221 14.27 25.72 2.63
N ASN A 222 15.24 25.58 3.54
CA ASN A 222 15.61 24.32 4.17
C ASN A 222 16.03 23.17 3.20
N TYR A 223 16.40 23.50 1.95
CA TYR A 223 16.77 22.53 0.92
C TYR A 223 17.86 21.57 1.40
N GLU A 224 19.00 22.10 1.86
CA GLU A 224 20.13 21.31 2.37
C GLU A 224 19.74 20.37 3.51
N SER A 225 18.90 20.86 4.43
CA SER A 225 18.41 20.06 5.55
C SER A 225 17.50 18.91 5.08
N LEU A 226 16.64 19.17 4.11
CA LEU A 226 15.75 18.15 3.51
C LEU A 226 16.56 17.09 2.77
N ILE A 227 17.54 17.50 1.95
CA ILE A 227 18.46 16.57 1.26
C ILE A 227 19.17 15.69 2.27
N LYS A 228 19.76 16.27 3.32
CA LYS A 228 20.43 15.52 4.38
C LYS A 228 19.50 14.50 5.06
N LYS A 229 18.26 14.88 5.34
CA LYS A 229 17.26 13.98 5.92
C LYS A 229 16.92 12.83 4.97
N ILE A 230 16.69 13.11 3.67
CA ILE A 230 16.41 12.10 2.63
C ILE A 230 17.58 11.12 2.53
N VAL A 231 18.81 11.63 2.34
CA VAL A 231 20.01 10.81 2.20
C VAL A 231 20.25 9.90 3.41
N ASN A 232 20.05 10.42 4.62
CA ASN A 232 20.20 9.63 5.84
C ASN A 232 19.12 8.56 5.95
N GLY A 233 17.87 8.86 5.57
CA GLY A 233 16.78 7.88 5.53
C GLY A 233 17.04 6.76 4.52
N VAL A 234 17.52 7.08 3.32
CA VAL A 234 17.90 6.09 2.30
C VAL A 234 19.00 5.17 2.80
N LYS A 235 20.02 5.70 3.51
CA LYS A 235 21.11 4.88 4.10
C LYS A 235 20.60 3.80 5.07
N ILE A 236 19.49 4.05 5.75
CA ILE A 236 18.85 3.10 6.69
C ILE A 236 17.63 2.40 6.07
N ASN A 237 17.60 2.30 4.75
CA ASN A 237 16.58 1.59 3.97
C ASN A 237 15.14 2.11 4.16
N LYS A 238 14.95 3.41 4.39
CA LYS A 238 13.62 4.04 4.41
C LYS A 238 13.22 4.54 3.03
N LYS A 239 11.94 4.42 2.69
CA LYS A 239 11.35 4.94 1.45
C LYS A 239 11.13 6.46 1.56
N MET A 240 12.21 7.22 1.46
CA MET A 240 12.18 8.68 1.65
C MET A 240 11.69 9.43 0.43
N ILE A 241 12.00 8.94 -0.77
CA ILE A 241 11.79 9.63 -2.04
C ILE A 241 11.64 8.61 -3.17
N ASP A 242 10.89 8.98 -4.21
CA ASP A 242 10.82 8.21 -5.44
C ASP A 242 12.20 8.16 -6.15
N PRO A 243 12.59 7.01 -6.74
CA PRO A 243 13.88 6.87 -7.40
C PRO A 243 14.14 7.92 -8.47
N PHE A 244 13.15 8.21 -9.30
CA PHE A 244 13.28 9.20 -10.38
C PHE A 244 13.48 10.61 -9.83
N CYS A 245 12.78 10.98 -8.77
CA CYS A 245 12.97 12.27 -8.10
C CYS A 245 14.35 12.39 -7.46
N LEU A 246 14.94 11.30 -6.95
CA LEU A 246 16.27 11.33 -6.35
C LEU A 246 17.37 11.66 -7.36
N LEU A 247 17.22 11.27 -8.63
CA LEU A 247 18.18 11.58 -9.70
C LEU A 247 18.42 13.09 -9.87
N SER A 248 17.40 13.91 -9.62
CA SER A 248 17.52 15.38 -9.73
C SER A 248 18.15 16.05 -8.52
N LEU A 249 18.38 15.30 -7.42
CA LEU A 249 18.83 15.86 -6.14
C LEU A 249 20.28 15.55 -5.79
N ILE A 250 20.75 14.37 -6.13
CA ILE A 250 22.10 13.91 -5.78
C ILE A 250 22.71 13.10 -6.93
N ASP A 251 24.03 13.13 -7.03
CA ASP A 251 24.81 12.27 -7.93
C ASP A 251 25.48 11.16 -7.11
N ASP A 252 24.73 10.09 -6.82
CA ASP A 252 25.24 8.94 -6.06
C ASP A 252 24.57 7.64 -6.53
N PRO A 253 25.20 6.90 -7.46
CA PRO A 253 24.63 5.67 -8.03
C PRO A 253 24.26 4.61 -6.99
N LYS A 254 24.99 4.53 -5.87
CA LYS A 254 24.68 3.57 -4.80
C LYS A 254 23.35 3.90 -4.14
N LYS A 255 23.08 5.17 -3.86
CA LYS A 255 21.81 5.62 -3.27
C LYS A 255 20.64 5.49 -4.26
N HIS A 256 20.89 5.76 -5.54
CA HIS A 256 19.89 5.53 -6.60
C HIS A 256 19.48 4.06 -6.64
N ARG A 257 20.46 3.14 -6.60
CA ARG A 257 20.19 1.70 -6.55
C ARG A 257 19.37 1.31 -5.32
N ILE A 258 19.78 1.72 -4.11
CA ILE A 258 19.04 1.43 -2.87
C ILE A 258 17.60 1.91 -2.97
N THR A 259 17.40 3.15 -3.44
CA THR A 259 16.05 3.73 -3.54
C THR A 259 15.19 2.98 -4.55
N SER A 260 15.76 2.53 -5.67
CA SER A 260 15.06 1.70 -6.66
C SER A 260 14.70 0.33 -6.08
N GLU A 261 15.60 -0.34 -5.38
CA GLU A 261 15.35 -1.63 -4.72
C GLU A 261 14.25 -1.52 -3.64
N LEU A 262 14.23 -0.41 -2.88
CA LEU A 262 13.18 -0.13 -1.88
C LEU A 262 11.81 0.14 -2.51
N SER A 263 11.78 0.76 -3.69
CA SER A 263 10.54 1.11 -4.39
C SER A 263 9.98 -0.09 -5.17
N PHE A 264 10.87 -0.99 -5.58
CA PHE A 264 10.49 -2.18 -6.32
C PHE A 264 9.78 -3.17 -5.40
N ASN A 265 8.54 -3.50 -5.73
CA ASN A 265 7.81 -4.56 -5.03
C ASN A 265 8.44 -5.90 -5.42
N LYS A 266 9.08 -6.60 -4.48
CA LYS A 266 9.71 -7.94 -4.66
C LYS A 266 8.79 -9.05 -5.24
N GLN A 267 7.55 -8.73 -5.59
CA GLN A 267 6.58 -9.71 -6.10
C GLN A 267 6.61 -9.92 -7.61
N THR A 268 7.38 -9.14 -8.36
CA THR A 268 7.80 -9.52 -9.70
C THR A 268 9.12 -10.28 -9.57
N GLU A 269 9.06 -11.58 -9.30
CA GLU A 269 10.19 -12.44 -9.55
C GLU A 269 10.52 -12.29 -11.04
N LEU A 270 11.67 -11.70 -11.34
CA LEU A 270 12.22 -11.78 -12.67
C LEU A 270 12.32 -13.28 -12.99
N PRO A 271 11.86 -13.73 -14.17
CA PRO A 271 12.01 -15.13 -14.55
C PRO A 271 13.46 -15.53 -14.33
N SER A 272 13.68 -16.56 -13.51
CA SER A 272 15.01 -17.10 -13.19
C SER A 272 15.77 -17.66 -14.40
N SER A 273 15.20 -17.54 -15.59
CA SER A 273 15.76 -18.01 -16.85
C SER A 273 16.37 -16.89 -17.69
N ILE A 274 17.24 -16.07 -17.12
CA ILE A 274 18.28 -15.43 -17.95
C ILE A 274 19.29 -16.54 -18.23
N LYS A 275 18.99 -17.37 -19.22
CA LYS A 275 19.93 -18.36 -19.76
C LYS A 275 21.16 -17.63 -20.31
N ASN A 276 22.31 -18.16 -20.02
CA ASN A 276 23.62 -17.67 -20.45
C ASN A 276 23.61 -17.13 -21.89
N PHE A 277 23.88 -15.83 -22.04
CA PHE A 277 23.98 -15.13 -23.33
C PHE A 277 25.31 -15.37 -24.06
N SER A 278 26.05 -16.44 -23.73
CA SER A 278 27.43 -16.66 -24.19
C SER A 278 27.59 -17.04 -25.65
N GLN A 279 26.54 -17.05 -26.49
CA GLN A 279 26.62 -17.43 -27.91
C GLN A 279 25.82 -16.55 -28.88
N LEU A 280 25.60 -15.28 -28.58
CA LEU A 280 24.94 -14.41 -29.54
C LEU A 280 25.99 -13.65 -30.35
N ASN A 281 25.91 -13.72 -31.69
CA ASN A 281 26.77 -12.98 -32.60
C ASN A 281 26.58 -11.44 -32.47
N LYS A 282 25.46 -10.99 -31.92
CA LYS A 282 25.15 -9.60 -31.65
C LYS A 282 24.56 -9.40 -30.27
N ILE A 283 24.84 -8.24 -29.68
CA ILE A 283 24.23 -7.81 -28.40
C ILE A 283 22.81 -7.34 -28.68
N LYS A 284 21.83 -7.89 -27.96
CA LYS A 284 20.42 -7.43 -28.03
C LYS A 284 20.20 -6.28 -27.06
N ILE A 285 19.76 -5.13 -27.59
CA ILE A 285 19.41 -3.94 -26.81
C ILE A 285 17.90 -3.76 -26.87
N GLY A 286 17.23 -3.69 -25.71
CA GLY A 286 15.81 -3.40 -25.59
C GLY A 286 15.56 -2.02 -25.02
N TYR A 287 14.82 -1.18 -25.73
CA TYR A 287 14.30 0.09 -25.23
C TYR A 287 12.84 -0.08 -24.83
N PHE A 288 12.52 0.20 -23.57
CA PHE A 288 11.16 0.08 -23.02
C PHE A 288 10.64 1.47 -22.69
N SER A 289 9.53 1.86 -23.26
CA SER A 289 8.90 3.13 -22.93
C SER A 289 7.39 3.09 -23.16
N GLY A 290 6.63 3.79 -22.31
CA GLY A 290 5.22 4.12 -22.52
C GLY A 290 4.99 5.28 -23.48
N ASP A 291 6.07 5.93 -23.94
CA ASP A 291 6.03 7.17 -24.73
C ASP A 291 6.63 6.99 -26.14
N LEU A 292 6.76 5.73 -26.64
CA LEU A 292 7.13 5.44 -28.03
C LEU A 292 5.91 5.63 -28.95
N CYS A 293 5.27 6.78 -28.84
CA CYS A 293 4.15 7.26 -29.65
C CYS A 293 4.46 8.70 -30.10
N ASP A 294 3.51 9.43 -30.65
CA ASP A 294 3.71 10.84 -31.00
C ASP A 294 3.89 11.71 -29.73
N HIS A 295 5.08 11.61 -29.17
CA HIS A 295 5.50 12.23 -27.90
C HIS A 295 6.92 12.77 -28.03
N ALA A 296 7.25 13.80 -27.26
CA ALA A 296 8.57 14.44 -27.26
C ALA A 296 9.73 13.46 -27.05
N ILE A 297 9.54 12.44 -26.21
CA ILE A 297 10.58 11.41 -25.92
C ILE A 297 10.91 10.62 -27.19
N LEU A 298 9.92 10.19 -27.99
CA LEU A 298 10.21 9.49 -29.24
C LEU A 298 10.99 10.38 -30.21
N HIS A 299 10.54 11.65 -30.40
CA HIS A 299 11.20 12.58 -31.28
C HIS A 299 12.65 12.88 -30.87
N LEU A 300 12.91 12.99 -29.56
CA LEU A 300 14.26 13.22 -29.03
C LEU A 300 15.17 11.99 -29.12
N THR A 301 14.60 10.78 -29.07
CA THR A 301 15.37 9.52 -29.00
C THR A 301 15.42 8.78 -30.34
N LEU A 302 14.67 9.24 -31.38
CA LEU A 302 14.56 8.56 -32.67
C LEU A 302 15.92 8.29 -33.32
N ASP A 303 16.84 9.24 -33.22
CA ASP A 303 18.17 9.12 -33.81
C ASP A 303 19.06 8.11 -33.05
N ILE A 304 18.80 7.85 -31.77
CA ILE A 304 19.51 6.81 -31.02
C ILE A 304 19.30 5.44 -31.68
N PHE A 305 18.06 5.12 -32.09
CA PHE A 305 17.75 3.86 -32.77
C PHE A 305 18.47 3.70 -34.10
N LYS A 306 18.70 4.81 -34.82
CA LYS A 306 19.35 4.84 -36.13
C LYS A 306 20.88 4.69 -36.02
N HIS A 307 21.48 5.21 -34.96
CA HIS A 307 22.93 5.30 -34.81
C HIS A 307 23.59 4.08 -34.17
N HIS A 308 22.81 3.06 -33.78
CA HIS A 308 23.40 1.81 -33.33
C HIS A 308 24.12 1.09 -34.48
N ASP A 309 25.31 0.59 -34.22
CA ASP A 309 26.06 -0.28 -35.15
C ASP A 309 25.31 -1.61 -35.32
N LYS A 310 24.54 -1.73 -36.40
CA LYS A 310 23.75 -2.91 -36.73
C LYS A 310 24.56 -4.18 -36.95
N SER A 311 25.89 -4.08 -37.10
CA SER A 311 26.78 -5.22 -37.16
C SER A 311 27.01 -5.85 -35.79
N LYS A 312 26.91 -5.06 -34.71
CA LYS A 312 27.18 -5.44 -33.32
C LYS A 312 25.94 -5.56 -32.45
N PHE A 313 24.85 -4.85 -32.83
CA PHE A 313 23.66 -4.73 -32.00
C PHE A 313 22.37 -5.08 -32.78
N ASP A 314 21.49 -5.88 -32.16
CA ASP A 314 20.10 -6.00 -32.53
C ASP A 314 19.29 -5.12 -31.60
N VAL A 315 18.60 -4.12 -32.13
CA VAL A 315 17.88 -3.10 -31.35
C VAL A 315 16.38 -3.35 -31.43
N TYR A 316 15.74 -3.42 -30.28
CA TYR A 316 14.30 -3.63 -30.11
C TYR A 316 13.69 -2.46 -29.35
N ALA A 317 12.53 -1.98 -29.81
CA ALA A 317 11.72 -1.03 -29.08
C ALA A 317 10.46 -1.73 -28.55
N PHE A 318 10.20 -1.59 -27.26
CA PHE A 318 9.04 -2.16 -26.59
C PHE A 318 8.15 -1.04 -26.08
N TYR A 319 6.96 -0.94 -26.65
CA TYR A 319 5.97 0.04 -26.26
C TYR A 319 5.00 -0.54 -25.22
N SER A 320 4.82 0.18 -24.11
CA SER A 320 3.94 -0.20 -23.01
C SER A 320 2.84 0.84 -22.75
N GLY A 321 2.68 1.81 -23.64
CA GLY A 321 1.69 2.87 -23.52
C GLY A 321 0.28 2.42 -23.89
N LEU A 322 -0.70 3.29 -23.61
CA LEU A 322 -2.13 3.05 -23.90
C LEU A 322 -2.59 3.68 -25.21
N LYS A 323 -1.75 4.50 -25.86
CA LYS A 323 -2.07 5.17 -27.12
C LYS A 323 -1.37 4.44 -28.27
N GLU A 324 -2.15 4.03 -29.24
CA GLU A 324 -1.63 3.56 -30.52
C GLU A 324 -1.73 4.68 -31.55
N ASP A 325 -0.67 4.95 -32.28
CA ASP A 325 -0.61 5.91 -33.38
C ASP A 325 0.31 5.41 -34.50
N LYS A 326 0.58 6.24 -35.51
CA LYS A 326 1.43 5.87 -36.64
C LYS A 326 2.87 5.43 -36.31
N TRP A 327 3.31 5.58 -35.07
CA TRP A 327 4.66 5.26 -34.58
C TRP A 327 4.71 3.95 -33.81
N THR A 328 3.58 3.48 -33.28
CA THR A 328 3.45 2.22 -32.51
C THR A 328 3.03 1.07 -33.43
#